data_109619c8139f41c0c992037cd73b1923
#
_entry.id   109619c8139f41c0c992037cd73b1923
#
_cell.length_a   1.000
_cell.length_b   1.000
_cell.length_c   1.000
_cell.angle_alpha   90.00
_cell.angle_beta   90.00
_cell.angle_gamma   90.00
#
_symmetry.space_group_name_H-M   'P 1'
#
loop_
_entity.id
_entity.type
_entity.pdbx_description
1 polymer ?
#
loop_
_entity_poly.entity_id
_entity_poly.type
_entity_poly.pdbx_seq_one_letter_code
_entity_poly.pdbx_strand_id
1 'polypeptide(L)'
;MKYRLLCNKITVVALSALLSLSAVSCGRLDTSKLDGNALTVIEAESKAEVKKTEDSSSKKEVEVNEEEKEQPSYTCSLVCVGDNLIHDNIYNEALKLGGGEKYDFTQAYEHVTKYIEGTDVAIINQETLVTDSVEPQSYPMFASPTAVGDKIVDMGFNVVSMSNNHVLDQGEEGLISSLDYWDTKGIVHYGAYRSQEDADTIKTMEVNGIKFAFLGYMEHTNGNYLSGDGAQVIYLDEEDKIKAQIEEADKMADVVVVSCHYGTEIQNELNEQQTEITPKLVEWGADLIIGTQAHTISTCEYLDKPDGGQAFVYYGLGNFISTMYDTKSLVGLIGKLNVVKDPDTNEVTFENVKAIPIISHFEGDSYYGDWYNCTVYPYAEYTDELFAKNYVEGFTRESVEQCLSYIPDEFLSIE
;
A
#
# COMPACT_ATOMS: atom_id res chain seq x y z
N MET A 1 -31.38 -12.42 -56.25
CA MET A 1 -32.66 -12.85 -55.69
C MET A 1 -32.97 -11.97 -54.48
N LYS A 2 -34.08 -11.20 -54.57
CA LYS A 2 -34.55 -10.23 -53.57
C LYS A 2 -35.27 -10.92 -52.41
N TYR A 3 -35.06 -10.43 -51.16
CA TYR A 3 -36.07 -10.32 -50.09
C TYR A 3 -35.49 -9.32 -49.07
N ARG A 4 -35.94 -8.15 -48.95
CA ARG A 4 -37.10 -7.42 -48.42
C ARG A 4 -37.11 -7.35 -46.89
N LEU A 5 -36.91 -6.09 -46.47
CA LEU A 5 -37.11 -5.49 -45.13
C LEU A 5 -38.46 -5.90 -44.47
N LEU A 6 -38.46 -6.00 -43.16
CA LEU A 6 -39.58 -5.64 -42.31
C LEU A 6 -39.12 -4.81 -41.09
N CYS A 7 -39.52 -3.55 -41.10
CA CYS A 7 -39.54 -2.66 -39.94
C CYS A 7 -40.67 -3.08 -39.00
N ASN A 8 -40.42 -3.17 -37.72
CA ASN A 8 -41.47 -3.03 -36.71
C ASN A 8 -41.07 -1.96 -35.68
N LYS A 9 -41.85 -0.88 -35.72
CA LYS A 9 -41.91 0.19 -34.74
C LYS A 9 -42.60 -0.35 -33.49
N ILE A 10 -41.99 -0.16 -32.33
CA ILE A 10 -42.68 -0.26 -31.05
C ILE A 10 -42.56 1.08 -30.33
N THR A 11 -43.70 1.50 -29.91
CA THR A 11 -44.20 2.77 -29.40
C THR A 11 -43.62 3.08 -28.01
N VAL A 12 -43.17 4.33 -27.85
CA VAL A 12 -42.85 4.95 -26.55
C VAL A 12 -44.16 5.21 -25.81
N VAL A 13 -44.29 4.71 -24.59
CA VAL A 13 -45.32 5.17 -23.63
C VAL A 13 -44.60 5.85 -22.48
N ALA A 14 -44.71 7.17 -22.45
CA ALA A 14 -44.33 8.00 -21.31
C ALA A 14 -45.41 7.85 -20.23
N LEU A 15 -45.00 7.51 -19.01
CA LEU A 15 -45.88 7.61 -17.84
C LEU A 15 -45.26 8.58 -16.84
N SER A 16 -45.81 9.78 -16.79
CA SER A 16 -45.64 10.78 -15.78
C SER A 16 -46.43 10.40 -14.52
N ALA A 17 -45.82 10.29 -13.37
CA ALA A 17 -46.49 10.20 -12.08
C ALA A 17 -45.91 11.17 -11.07
N LEU A 18 -46.67 12.13 -10.77
CA LEU A 18 -46.84 13.09 -9.68
C LEU A 18 -45.96 12.92 -8.42
N LEU A 19 -45.36 14.07 -8.08
CA LEU A 19 -44.92 14.45 -6.73
C LEU A 19 -46.11 14.41 -5.73
N SER A 20 -45.90 13.81 -4.57
CA SER A 20 -46.64 14.15 -3.35
C SER A 20 -45.64 14.49 -2.23
N LEU A 21 -45.57 15.77 -1.89
CA LEU A 21 -45.02 16.27 -0.65
C LEU A 21 -45.88 15.74 0.52
N SER A 22 -45.23 15.13 1.49
CA SER A 22 -45.76 15.02 2.85
C SER A 22 -44.80 15.67 3.83
N ALA A 23 -45.18 16.81 4.31
CA ALA A 23 -44.64 17.49 5.45
C ALA A 23 -44.86 16.64 6.71
N VAL A 24 -43.83 16.28 7.42
CA VAL A 24 -43.92 15.74 8.79
C VAL A 24 -43.50 16.77 9.77
N SER A 25 -44.46 17.11 10.58
CA SER A 25 -44.57 17.96 11.74
C SER A 25 -43.41 17.80 12.73
N CYS A 26 -42.94 18.97 13.15
CA CYS A 26 -42.09 19.18 14.31
C CYS A 26 -42.82 18.73 15.59
N GLY A 27 -42.49 17.57 16.15
CA GLY A 27 -42.93 17.15 17.48
C GLY A 27 -41.97 17.68 18.54
N ARG A 28 -42.45 18.60 19.39
CA ARG A 28 -41.78 19.05 20.61
C ARG A 28 -41.68 17.85 21.58
N LEU A 29 -40.49 17.46 21.97
CA LEU A 29 -40.23 16.55 23.08
C LEU A 29 -40.49 17.29 24.40
N ASP A 30 -41.43 16.75 25.16
CA ASP A 30 -41.74 17.16 26.53
C ASP A 30 -40.67 16.60 27.48
N THR A 31 -39.88 17.48 28.11
CA THR A 31 -38.80 17.16 29.02
C THR A 31 -39.21 17.07 30.50
N SER A 32 -40.48 16.83 30.78
CA SER A 32 -40.97 16.84 32.17
C SER A 32 -40.92 15.50 32.93
N LYS A 33 -40.18 14.48 32.41
CA LYS A 33 -39.97 13.20 33.11
C LYS A 33 -38.55 12.68 32.93
N LEU A 34 -37.57 13.33 33.57
CA LEU A 34 -36.31 12.73 33.93
C LEU A 34 -36.03 13.09 35.38
N ASP A 35 -36.25 12.09 36.26
CA ASP A 35 -35.89 12.12 37.66
C ASP A 35 -34.39 12.29 37.83
N GLY A 36 -34.03 13.20 38.73
CA GLY A 36 -32.66 13.50 39.09
C GLY A 36 -31.96 12.37 39.79
N ASN A 37 -30.77 12.04 39.32
CA ASN A 37 -29.64 11.68 40.17
C ASN A 37 -28.37 11.53 39.30
N ALA A 38 -27.32 12.18 39.83
CA ALA A 38 -25.92 12.07 39.44
C ALA A 38 -25.34 13.13 38.53
N LEU A 39 -25.07 14.30 39.11
CA LEU A 39 -23.93 15.13 38.79
C LEU A 39 -23.42 15.77 40.07
N THR A 40 -22.52 15.11 40.76
CA THR A 40 -21.73 15.66 41.84
C THR A 40 -20.45 16.21 41.27
N VAL A 41 -20.42 17.52 41.02
CA VAL A 41 -19.20 18.27 40.78
C VAL A 41 -18.59 18.53 42.14
N ILE A 42 -17.40 18.04 42.39
CA ILE A 42 -16.61 18.35 43.59
C ILE A 42 -15.80 19.60 43.28
N GLU A 43 -16.29 20.77 43.70
CA GLU A 43 -15.47 21.98 43.86
C GLU A 43 -14.78 21.88 45.23
N ALA A 44 -13.47 21.70 45.23
CA ALA A 44 -12.64 21.82 46.43
C ALA A 44 -12.10 23.27 46.51
N GLU A 45 -12.80 24.13 47.28
CA GLU A 45 -12.22 25.38 47.77
C GLU A 45 -11.24 25.09 48.90
N SER A 46 -9.93 25.34 48.67
CA SER A 46 -8.95 25.41 49.74
C SER A 46 -8.73 26.88 50.14
N LYS A 47 -9.33 27.29 51.26
CA LYS A 47 -8.94 28.47 52.01
C LYS A 47 -7.67 28.17 52.79
N ALA A 48 -6.56 28.79 52.47
CA ALA A 48 -5.37 28.83 53.31
C ALA A 48 -5.23 30.21 53.94
N GLU A 49 -5.26 30.22 55.28
CA GLU A 49 -4.99 31.42 56.12
C GLU A 49 -3.51 31.82 56.03
N VAL A 50 -3.32 33.12 55.82
CA VAL A 50 -1.99 33.78 55.87
C VAL A 50 -1.62 34.03 57.31
N LYS A 51 -0.58 33.38 57.85
CA LYS A 51 0.18 33.86 59.01
C LYS A 51 1.48 34.53 58.54
N LYS A 52 1.56 35.85 58.81
CA LYS A 52 2.80 36.60 58.68
C LYS A 52 3.76 36.21 59.80
N THR A 53 5.00 35.85 59.42
CA THR A 53 6.17 36.06 60.23
C THR A 53 7.26 36.60 59.36
N GLU A 54 7.72 37.78 59.68
CA GLU A 54 8.93 38.43 59.13
C GLU A 54 10.15 37.69 59.72
N ASP A 55 11.09 37.29 58.89
CA ASP A 55 12.50 37.58 59.12
C ASP A 55 13.39 37.32 57.86
N SER A 56 14.32 38.20 57.73
CA SER A 56 15.45 38.48 56.88
C SER A 56 16.10 37.42 56.01
N SER A 57 16.43 37.95 54.79
CA SER A 57 17.67 37.80 54.00
C SER A 57 18.03 36.42 53.41
N SER A 58 17.81 36.29 52.10
CA SER A 58 18.88 36.16 51.08
C SER A 58 18.18 35.89 49.71
N LYS A 59 18.45 36.77 48.75
CA LYS A 59 18.09 36.57 47.37
C LYS A 59 18.88 35.37 46.82
N LYS A 60 18.23 34.25 46.59
CA LYS A 60 18.61 33.26 45.57
C LYS A 60 17.65 33.43 44.43
N GLU A 61 18.15 33.86 43.28
CA GLU A 61 17.48 33.74 42.01
C GLU A 61 17.18 32.25 41.79
N VAL A 62 15.92 31.89 41.78
CA VAL A 62 15.47 30.61 41.30
C VAL A 62 15.35 30.81 39.79
N GLU A 63 16.31 30.25 39.04
CA GLU A 63 16.13 29.98 37.63
C GLU A 63 14.91 29.07 37.53
N VAL A 64 13.82 29.60 37.03
CA VAL A 64 12.68 28.80 36.59
C VAL A 64 13.16 28.17 35.28
N ASN A 65 13.59 26.91 35.34
CA ASN A 65 13.67 26.09 34.17
C ASN A 65 12.21 25.98 33.63
N GLU A 66 11.90 26.76 32.63
CA GLU A 66 10.77 26.42 31.74
C GLU A 66 11.13 25.06 31.13
N GLU A 67 10.56 24.00 31.65
CA GLU A 67 10.45 22.74 30.90
C GLU A 67 9.71 23.11 29.61
N GLU A 68 10.44 23.20 28.51
CA GLU A 68 9.87 23.18 27.17
C GLU A 68 8.96 21.95 27.13
N LYS A 69 7.66 22.17 27.13
CA LYS A 69 6.70 21.10 26.84
C LYS A 69 6.92 20.77 25.38
N GLU A 70 7.60 19.67 25.12
CA GLU A 70 7.65 19.07 23.78
C GLU A 70 6.23 19.01 23.25
N GLN A 71 5.97 19.67 22.13
CA GLN A 71 4.69 19.54 21.45
C GLN A 71 4.60 18.10 20.90
N PRO A 72 3.42 17.44 20.94
CA PRO A 72 3.30 16.12 20.39
C PRO A 72 3.59 16.15 18.88
N SER A 73 4.62 15.45 18.42
CA SER A 73 4.88 15.25 17.00
C SER A 73 3.74 14.47 16.35
N TYR A 74 3.41 14.77 15.10
CA TYR A 74 2.51 13.93 14.31
C TYR A 74 3.29 12.68 13.89
N THR A 75 2.75 11.51 14.20
CA THR A 75 3.40 10.23 13.89
C THR A 75 2.43 9.29 13.20
N CYS A 76 2.90 8.65 12.12
CA CYS A 76 2.15 7.72 11.31
C CYS A 76 3.00 6.46 11.07
N SER A 77 2.47 5.30 11.37
CA SER A 77 3.10 4.02 11.03
C SER A 77 2.87 3.70 9.55
N LEU A 78 3.93 3.28 8.84
CA LEU A 78 3.85 2.90 7.44
C LEU A 78 4.46 1.51 7.22
N VAL A 79 3.76 0.70 6.44
CA VAL A 79 4.25 -0.59 5.93
C VAL A 79 4.10 -0.61 4.40
N CYS A 80 5.09 -1.15 3.71
CA CYS A 80 5.01 -1.43 2.29
C CYS A 80 5.53 -2.84 1.97
N VAL A 81 4.90 -3.47 0.97
CA VAL A 81 5.29 -4.80 0.48
C VAL A 81 5.43 -4.80 -1.03
N GLY A 82 6.18 -5.78 -1.55
CA GLY A 82 6.43 -5.93 -2.98
C GLY A 82 5.28 -6.57 -3.75
N ASP A 83 5.64 -7.43 -4.70
CA ASP A 83 4.78 -7.94 -5.74
C ASP A 83 3.80 -9.01 -5.19
N ASN A 84 2.51 -8.65 -5.17
CA ASN A 84 1.43 -9.60 -4.90
C ASN A 84 1.08 -10.30 -6.21
N LEU A 85 1.83 -11.36 -6.53
CA LEU A 85 1.83 -12.05 -7.83
C LEU A 85 1.05 -13.36 -7.74
N ILE A 86 -0.25 -13.31 -8.00
CA ILE A 86 -1.18 -14.41 -7.79
C ILE A 86 -1.19 -15.38 -8.98
N HIS A 87 -0.35 -16.40 -8.89
CA HIS A 87 -0.34 -17.52 -9.85
C HIS A 87 -1.54 -18.47 -9.66
N ASP A 88 -1.76 -19.32 -10.65
CA ASP A 88 -2.86 -20.31 -10.62
C ASP A 88 -2.82 -21.26 -9.42
N ASN A 89 -1.66 -21.68 -8.99
CA ASN A 89 -1.52 -22.53 -7.80
C ASN A 89 -2.09 -21.84 -6.56
N ILE A 90 -1.87 -20.53 -6.39
CA ILE A 90 -2.34 -19.75 -5.24
C ILE A 90 -3.87 -19.62 -5.28
N TYR A 91 -4.47 -19.19 -6.40
CA TYR A 91 -5.92 -19.05 -6.44
C TYR A 91 -6.66 -20.37 -6.52
N ASN A 92 -6.10 -21.42 -7.13
CA ASN A 92 -6.68 -22.76 -7.13
C ASN A 92 -6.69 -23.38 -5.73
N GLU A 93 -5.61 -23.18 -4.95
CA GLU A 93 -5.59 -23.59 -3.54
C GLU A 93 -6.62 -22.82 -2.72
N ALA A 94 -6.71 -21.48 -2.89
CA ALA A 94 -7.73 -20.67 -2.24
C ALA A 94 -9.15 -21.13 -2.58
N LEU A 95 -9.42 -21.52 -3.82
CA LEU A 95 -10.71 -22.09 -4.24
C LEU A 95 -10.98 -23.44 -3.55
N LYS A 96 -9.98 -24.29 -3.45
CA LYS A 96 -10.08 -25.59 -2.75
C LYS A 96 -10.35 -25.40 -1.26
N LEU A 97 -9.66 -24.47 -0.60
CA LEU A 97 -9.86 -24.14 0.81
C LEU A 97 -11.25 -23.55 1.06
N GLY A 98 -11.78 -22.79 0.12
CA GLY A 98 -13.15 -22.25 0.15
C GLY A 98 -14.25 -23.25 -0.27
N GLY A 99 -13.92 -24.55 -0.38
CA GLY A 99 -14.88 -25.63 -0.67
C GLY A 99 -15.25 -25.77 -2.14
N GLY A 100 -14.49 -25.15 -3.06
CA GLY A 100 -14.71 -25.19 -4.52
C GLY A 100 -15.77 -24.22 -5.02
N GLU A 101 -16.34 -23.39 -4.17
CA GLU A 101 -17.36 -22.40 -4.53
C GLU A 101 -16.89 -20.94 -4.30
N LYS A 102 -15.96 -20.74 -3.38
CA LYS A 102 -15.41 -19.42 -3.00
C LYS A 102 -13.90 -19.51 -2.89
N TYR A 103 -13.24 -18.39 -3.02
CA TYR A 103 -11.81 -18.29 -2.77
C TYR A 103 -11.57 -17.92 -1.31
N ASP A 104 -10.75 -18.71 -0.59
CA ASP A 104 -10.28 -18.41 0.77
C ASP A 104 -8.75 -18.27 0.76
N PHE A 105 -8.30 -17.01 0.78
CA PHE A 105 -6.87 -16.66 0.81
C PHE A 105 -6.30 -16.56 2.23
N THR A 106 -7.02 -17.01 3.26
CA THR A 106 -6.58 -16.85 4.65
C THR A 106 -5.23 -17.51 4.89
N GLN A 107 -5.04 -18.75 4.45
CA GLN A 107 -3.79 -19.48 4.59
C GLN A 107 -2.62 -18.76 3.93
N ALA A 108 -2.83 -18.17 2.75
CA ALA A 108 -1.76 -17.52 1.99
C ALA A 108 -1.04 -16.42 2.78
N TYR A 109 -1.74 -15.73 3.69
CA TYR A 109 -1.23 -14.53 4.38
C TYR A 109 -1.27 -14.60 5.91
N GLU A 110 -1.72 -15.70 6.53
CA GLU A 110 -2.00 -15.75 7.97
C GLU A 110 -0.78 -15.41 8.86
N HIS A 111 0.43 -15.77 8.43
CA HIS A 111 1.64 -15.52 9.21
C HIS A 111 2.16 -14.08 9.12
N VAL A 112 1.76 -13.32 8.08
CA VAL A 112 2.24 -11.95 7.85
C VAL A 112 1.21 -10.87 8.15
N THR A 113 -0.08 -11.22 8.32
CA THR A 113 -1.16 -10.26 8.64
C THR A 113 -0.82 -9.38 9.85
N LYS A 114 -0.17 -9.93 10.88
CA LYS A 114 0.24 -9.20 12.10
C LYS A 114 1.19 -8.02 11.86
N TYR A 115 1.88 -7.95 10.73
CA TYR A 115 2.76 -6.83 10.37
C TYR A 115 2.02 -5.68 9.70
N ILE A 116 0.83 -5.95 9.18
CA ILE A 116 0.01 -5.02 8.40
C ILE A 116 -1.16 -4.49 9.23
N GLU A 117 -1.82 -5.37 10.00
CA GLU A 117 -2.98 -5.04 10.80
C GLU A 117 -2.72 -3.86 11.77
N GLY A 118 -3.58 -2.85 11.72
CA GLY A 118 -3.48 -1.66 12.57
C GLY A 118 -2.42 -0.64 12.16
N THR A 119 -1.77 -0.81 11.00
CA THR A 119 -0.87 0.18 10.42
C THR A 119 -1.67 1.32 9.81
N ASP A 120 -1.21 2.57 10.01
CA ASP A 120 -1.91 3.77 9.52
C ASP A 120 -1.90 3.87 7.99
N VAL A 121 -0.74 3.60 7.35
CA VAL A 121 -0.57 3.55 5.88
C VAL A 121 0.06 2.21 5.50
N ALA A 122 -0.70 1.35 4.85
CA ALA A 122 -0.25 0.04 4.40
C ALA A 122 -0.34 -0.07 2.87
N ILE A 123 0.82 -0.17 2.21
CA ILE A 123 0.98 -0.10 0.75
C ILE A 123 1.34 -1.46 0.19
N ILE A 124 0.66 -1.88 -0.87
CA ILE A 124 0.95 -3.12 -1.61
C ILE A 124 1.05 -2.86 -3.11
N ASN A 125 2.02 -3.47 -3.78
CA ASN A 125 1.97 -3.59 -5.24
C ASN A 125 1.10 -4.77 -5.63
N GLN A 126 -0.11 -4.51 -6.11
CA GLN A 126 -1.00 -5.56 -6.63
C GLN A 126 -0.63 -5.83 -8.09
N GLU A 127 0.30 -6.73 -8.31
CA GLU A 127 0.89 -6.94 -9.63
C GLU A 127 -0.06 -7.65 -10.58
N THR A 128 -0.79 -8.66 -10.10
CA THR A 128 -1.80 -9.32 -10.92
C THR A 128 -3.13 -8.58 -10.86
N LEU A 129 -3.69 -8.26 -12.03
CA LEU A 129 -4.89 -7.44 -12.16
C LEU A 129 -6.10 -8.09 -11.47
N VAL A 130 -6.63 -7.45 -10.43
CA VAL A 130 -7.86 -7.88 -9.74
C VAL A 130 -9.07 -7.44 -10.53
N THR A 131 -9.80 -8.38 -11.14
CA THR A 131 -10.91 -8.07 -12.03
C THR A 131 -11.95 -9.19 -12.01
N ASP A 132 -13.18 -8.87 -12.34
CA ASP A 132 -14.28 -9.81 -12.60
C ASP A 132 -14.72 -9.80 -14.07
N SER A 133 -14.00 -9.07 -14.94
CA SER A 133 -14.30 -9.01 -16.38
C SER A 133 -14.02 -10.32 -17.12
N VAL A 134 -13.12 -11.14 -16.56
CA VAL A 134 -12.75 -12.46 -17.10
C VAL A 134 -12.59 -13.48 -15.96
N GLU A 135 -12.62 -14.77 -16.30
CA GLU A 135 -12.26 -15.83 -15.36
C GLU A 135 -10.78 -15.69 -14.94
N PRO A 136 -10.39 -16.12 -13.71
CA PRO A 136 -9.01 -16.05 -13.26
C PRO A 136 -8.03 -16.72 -14.21
N GLN A 137 -6.92 -16.04 -14.47
CA GLN A 137 -5.86 -16.49 -15.37
C GLN A 137 -4.50 -16.29 -14.72
N SER A 138 -3.56 -17.19 -15.05
CA SER A 138 -2.17 -17.13 -14.61
C SER A 138 -1.26 -16.63 -15.73
N TYR A 139 0.05 -16.71 -15.50
CA TYR A 139 1.07 -16.34 -16.48
C TYR A 139 0.77 -16.91 -17.88
N PRO A 140 0.96 -16.15 -18.97
CA PRO A 140 1.58 -14.82 -19.00
C PRO A 140 0.59 -13.62 -18.91
N MET A 141 -0.71 -13.85 -18.88
CA MET A 141 -1.77 -12.83 -18.91
C MET A 141 -2.64 -12.96 -17.67
N PHE A 142 -2.24 -12.30 -16.59
CA PHE A 142 -2.89 -12.48 -15.30
C PHE A 142 -4.28 -11.83 -15.20
N ALA A 143 -5.16 -12.53 -14.48
CA ALA A 143 -6.40 -12.00 -13.94
C ALA A 143 -6.66 -12.69 -12.59
N SER A 144 -6.73 -11.92 -11.54
CA SER A 144 -6.96 -12.43 -10.18
C SER A 144 -8.42 -12.27 -9.77
N PRO A 145 -8.98 -13.26 -9.04
CA PRO A 145 -10.33 -13.13 -8.51
C PRO A 145 -10.43 -11.98 -7.51
N THR A 146 -11.57 -11.29 -7.46
CA THR A 146 -11.80 -10.16 -6.54
C THR A 146 -11.63 -10.52 -5.08
N ALA A 147 -11.78 -11.79 -4.71
CA ALA A 147 -11.55 -12.28 -3.36
C ALA A 147 -10.11 -12.06 -2.83
N VAL A 148 -9.09 -11.97 -3.71
CA VAL A 148 -7.74 -11.63 -3.26
C VAL A 148 -7.68 -10.16 -2.82
N GLY A 149 -8.33 -9.29 -3.57
CA GLY A 149 -8.44 -7.88 -3.20
C GLY A 149 -9.24 -7.68 -1.89
N ASP A 150 -10.34 -8.44 -1.71
CA ASP A 150 -11.06 -8.45 -0.44
C ASP A 150 -10.13 -8.85 0.72
N LYS A 151 -9.33 -9.89 0.52
CA LYS A 151 -8.41 -10.38 1.55
C LYS A 151 -7.32 -9.38 1.91
N ILE A 152 -6.68 -8.71 0.95
CA ILE A 152 -5.65 -7.71 1.27
C ILE A 152 -6.23 -6.50 2.00
N VAL A 153 -7.45 -6.06 1.67
CA VAL A 153 -8.17 -5.02 2.41
C VAL A 153 -8.49 -5.48 3.84
N ASP A 154 -8.96 -6.71 4.02
CA ASP A 154 -9.22 -7.29 5.35
C ASP A 154 -7.96 -7.39 6.22
N MET A 155 -6.78 -7.55 5.61
CA MET A 155 -5.50 -7.54 6.32
C MET A 155 -5.09 -6.15 6.82
N GLY A 156 -5.69 -5.08 6.26
CA GLY A 156 -5.40 -3.70 6.62
C GLY A 156 -4.69 -2.89 5.55
N PHE A 157 -4.42 -3.43 4.36
CA PHE A 157 -3.90 -2.62 3.25
C PHE A 157 -4.94 -1.59 2.82
N ASN A 158 -4.54 -0.33 2.80
CA ASN A 158 -5.39 0.80 2.49
C ASN A 158 -4.85 1.67 1.34
N VAL A 159 -3.72 1.26 0.75
CA VAL A 159 -3.09 1.91 -0.41
C VAL A 159 -2.59 0.82 -1.38
N VAL A 160 -3.07 0.85 -2.62
CA VAL A 160 -2.75 -0.13 -3.66
C VAL A 160 -2.04 0.54 -4.83
N SER A 161 -0.80 0.14 -5.08
CA SER A 161 -0.10 0.44 -6.33
C SER A 161 -0.56 -0.50 -7.44
N MET A 162 -0.92 0.08 -8.58
CA MET A 162 -1.24 -0.62 -9.82
C MET A 162 -0.22 -0.31 -10.93
N SER A 163 0.88 0.39 -10.58
CA SER A 163 1.96 0.66 -11.54
C SER A 163 2.86 -0.56 -11.67
N ASN A 164 2.53 -1.45 -12.61
CA ASN A 164 3.28 -2.67 -12.86
C ASN A 164 3.11 -3.15 -14.31
N ASN A 165 3.95 -4.12 -14.70
CA ASN A 165 3.99 -4.65 -16.06
C ASN A 165 2.77 -5.50 -16.44
N HIS A 166 1.98 -5.99 -15.47
CA HIS A 166 0.77 -6.80 -15.67
C HIS A 166 -0.54 -6.01 -15.63
N VAL A 167 -0.48 -4.70 -15.43
CA VAL A 167 -1.66 -3.84 -15.32
C VAL A 167 -2.54 -3.82 -16.59
N LEU A 168 -1.97 -4.14 -17.76
CA LEU A 168 -2.65 -4.19 -19.04
C LEU A 168 -2.87 -5.62 -19.59
N ASP A 169 -2.70 -6.65 -18.79
CA ASP A 169 -2.83 -8.04 -19.24
C ASP A 169 -4.21 -8.38 -19.80
N GLN A 170 -5.25 -7.75 -19.28
CA GLN A 170 -6.63 -7.91 -19.75
C GLN A 170 -7.11 -6.68 -20.57
N GLY A 171 -6.18 -5.91 -21.10
CA GLY A 171 -6.46 -4.70 -21.89
C GLY A 171 -7.16 -3.61 -21.10
N GLU A 172 -7.69 -2.61 -21.81
CA GLU A 172 -8.38 -1.46 -21.20
C GLU A 172 -9.66 -1.89 -20.45
N GLU A 173 -10.41 -2.85 -20.97
CA GLU A 173 -11.62 -3.35 -20.31
C GLU A 173 -11.33 -3.98 -18.95
N GLY A 174 -10.29 -4.82 -18.87
CA GLY A 174 -9.84 -5.42 -17.63
C GLY A 174 -9.32 -4.39 -16.63
N LEU A 175 -8.55 -3.41 -17.11
CA LEU A 175 -8.06 -2.31 -16.28
C LEU A 175 -9.22 -1.49 -15.68
N ILE A 176 -10.21 -1.09 -16.50
CA ILE A 176 -11.38 -0.33 -16.02
C ILE A 176 -12.17 -1.14 -14.99
N SER A 177 -12.39 -2.44 -15.24
CA SER A 177 -13.04 -3.33 -14.26
C SER A 177 -12.27 -3.39 -12.94
N SER A 178 -10.94 -3.44 -12.98
CA SER A 178 -10.10 -3.42 -11.79
C SER A 178 -10.21 -2.10 -11.03
N LEU A 179 -10.18 -0.96 -11.72
CA LEU A 179 -10.39 0.36 -11.12
C LEU A 179 -11.78 0.48 -10.48
N ASP A 180 -12.84 -0.03 -11.14
CA ASP A 180 -14.21 -0.08 -10.61
C ASP A 180 -14.27 -0.91 -9.32
N TYR A 181 -13.56 -2.03 -9.28
CA TYR A 181 -13.46 -2.86 -8.09
C TYR A 181 -12.81 -2.10 -6.92
N TRP A 182 -11.62 -1.49 -7.14
CA TRP A 182 -10.91 -0.76 -6.09
C TRP A 182 -11.70 0.44 -5.56
N ASP A 183 -12.43 1.15 -6.42
CA ASP A 183 -13.33 2.23 -6.00
C ASP A 183 -14.39 1.76 -4.99
N THR A 184 -14.83 0.50 -5.08
CA THR A 184 -15.80 -0.07 -4.11
C THR A 184 -15.21 -0.29 -2.72
N LYS A 185 -13.88 -0.31 -2.58
CA LYS A 185 -13.20 -0.60 -1.30
C LYS A 185 -12.97 0.65 -0.46
N GLY A 186 -13.06 1.83 -1.04
CA GLY A 186 -12.85 3.09 -0.33
C GLY A 186 -11.41 3.27 0.15
N ILE A 187 -10.45 2.65 -0.51
CA ILE A 187 -9.00 2.76 -0.29
C ILE A 187 -8.36 3.59 -1.39
N VAL A 188 -7.13 4.03 -1.20
CA VAL A 188 -6.36 4.71 -2.25
C VAL A 188 -5.80 3.68 -3.22
N HIS A 189 -6.01 3.90 -4.52
CA HIS A 189 -5.31 3.18 -5.58
C HIS A 189 -4.73 4.17 -6.60
N TYR A 190 -3.57 3.84 -7.18
CA TYR A 190 -2.80 4.73 -8.05
C TYR A 190 -1.89 3.95 -9.00
N GLY A 191 -1.30 4.65 -9.98
CA GLY A 191 -0.38 4.08 -10.98
C GLY A 191 -1.06 3.59 -12.25
N ALA A 192 -2.40 3.49 -12.24
CA ALA A 192 -3.23 3.29 -13.44
C ALA A 192 -4.51 4.12 -13.31
N TYR A 193 -5.01 4.64 -14.40
CA TYR A 193 -5.97 5.72 -14.42
C TYR A 193 -7.03 5.53 -15.52
N ARG A 194 -8.26 6.03 -15.30
CA ARG A 194 -9.39 5.93 -16.24
C ARG A 194 -9.26 6.85 -17.45
N SER A 195 -8.52 7.95 -17.29
CA SER A 195 -8.38 9.01 -18.29
C SER A 195 -7.15 9.86 -18.01
N GLN A 196 -6.80 10.76 -18.91
CA GLN A 196 -5.76 11.77 -18.69
C GLN A 196 -6.08 12.67 -17.50
N GLU A 197 -7.34 13.09 -17.32
CA GLU A 197 -7.76 13.92 -16.16
C GLU A 197 -7.55 13.17 -14.82
N ASP A 198 -7.84 11.88 -14.79
CA ASP A 198 -7.57 11.02 -13.63
C ASP A 198 -6.07 10.87 -13.38
N ALA A 199 -5.27 10.70 -14.44
CA ALA A 199 -3.80 10.62 -14.36
C ALA A 199 -3.16 11.94 -13.90
N ASP A 200 -3.75 13.07 -14.23
CA ASP A 200 -3.31 14.40 -13.78
C ASP A 200 -3.75 14.71 -12.34
N THR A 201 -4.65 13.89 -11.76
CA THR A 201 -5.17 14.06 -10.41
C THR A 201 -4.35 13.24 -9.42
N ILE A 202 -3.51 13.91 -8.61
CA ILE A 202 -2.67 13.25 -7.61
C ILE A 202 -3.53 12.64 -6.51
N LYS A 203 -3.37 11.34 -6.26
CA LYS A 203 -4.08 10.63 -5.18
C LYS A 203 -3.46 10.98 -3.84
N THR A 204 -4.28 11.33 -2.85
CA THR A 204 -3.81 11.74 -1.53
C THR A 204 -4.58 11.06 -0.41
N MET A 205 -3.93 10.93 0.76
CA MET A 205 -4.52 10.49 2.01
C MET A 205 -4.00 11.38 3.14
N GLU A 206 -4.85 11.72 4.09
CA GLU A 206 -4.42 12.41 5.32
C GLU A 206 -4.73 11.51 6.52
N VAL A 207 -3.71 11.24 7.31
CA VAL A 207 -3.81 10.40 8.51
C VAL A 207 -2.89 10.95 9.59
N ASN A 208 -3.39 11.04 10.82
CA ASN A 208 -2.66 11.57 11.98
C ASN A 208 -2.05 12.98 11.76
N GLY A 209 -2.68 13.81 10.92
CA GLY A 209 -2.20 15.17 10.61
C GLY A 209 -1.04 15.23 9.62
N ILE A 210 -0.71 14.10 8.98
CA ILE A 210 0.28 13.98 7.90
C ILE A 210 -0.47 13.71 6.60
N LYS A 211 -0.19 14.51 5.57
CA LYS A 211 -0.78 14.35 4.25
C LYS A 211 0.20 13.67 3.30
N PHE A 212 -0.21 12.54 2.75
CA PHE A 212 0.53 11.75 1.77
C PHE A 212 0.01 12.01 0.36
N ALA A 213 0.91 12.04 -0.62
CA ALA A 213 0.60 11.95 -2.04
C ALA A 213 1.22 10.66 -2.61
N PHE A 214 0.49 9.98 -3.51
CA PHE A 214 0.89 8.70 -4.09
C PHE A 214 0.99 8.80 -5.60
N LEU A 215 2.15 8.43 -6.13
CA LEU A 215 2.48 8.40 -7.55
C LEU A 215 3.05 7.03 -7.93
N GLY A 216 2.79 6.56 -9.14
CA GLY A 216 3.24 5.25 -9.58
C GLY A 216 3.68 5.25 -11.03
N TYR A 217 4.84 4.66 -11.30
CA TYR A 217 5.50 4.63 -12.59
C TYR A 217 6.06 3.23 -12.88
N MET A 218 6.08 2.82 -14.14
CA MET A 218 6.54 1.50 -14.57
C MET A 218 7.47 1.55 -15.76
N GLU A 219 8.34 0.57 -15.89
CA GLU A 219 9.27 0.48 -17.02
C GLU A 219 8.56 0.07 -18.32
N HIS A 220 7.66 -0.90 -18.23
CA HIS A 220 6.93 -1.45 -19.38
C HIS A 220 5.63 -2.14 -18.95
N THR A 221 4.85 -2.57 -19.93
CA THR A 221 3.60 -3.32 -19.75
C THR A 221 3.60 -4.62 -20.60
N ASN A 222 4.71 -5.34 -20.61
CA ASN A 222 4.86 -6.63 -21.31
C ASN A 222 4.47 -6.60 -22.80
N GLY A 223 4.63 -5.41 -23.45
CA GLY A 223 4.25 -5.22 -24.85
C GLY A 223 2.75 -5.01 -25.07
N ASN A 224 1.94 -4.92 -24.02
CA ASN A 224 0.56 -4.49 -24.08
C ASN A 224 0.52 -2.96 -24.01
N TYR A 225 -0.28 -2.31 -24.85
CA TYR A 225 -0.37 -0.86 -24.90
C TYR A 225 -1.82 -0.40 -24.97
N LEU A 226 -2.11 0.69 -24.29
CA LEU A 226 -3.39 1.39 -24.44
C LEU A 226 -3.44 2.12 -25.79
N SER A 227 -4.60 2.18 -26.40
CA SER A 227 -4.83 2.88 -27.64
C SER A 227 -5.90 3.95 -27.48
N GLY A 228 -5.54 5.22 -27.75
CA GLY A 228 -6.49 6.33 -27.71
C GLY A 228 -6.41 7.19 -26.46
N ASP A 229 -7.48 7.97 -26.21
CA ASP A 229 -7.57 8.97 -25.15
C ASP A 229 -8.27 8.44 -23.88
N GLY A 230 -8.39 7.11 -23.74
CA GLY A 230 -9.04 6.43 -22.61
C GLY A 230 -8.14 6.30 -21.38
N ALA A 231 -8.09 5.09 -20.82
CA ALA A 231 -7.27 4.77 -19.66
C ALA A 231 -5.79 5.13 -19.89
N GLN A 232 -5.07 5.40 -18.79
CA GLN A 232 -3.67 5.84 -18.81
C GLN A 232 -2.84 5.03 -17.84
N VAL A 233 -1.57 4.81 -18.21
CA VAL A 233 -0.46 4.42 -17.33
C VAL A 233 0.71 5.34 -17.64
N ILE A 234 1.68 5.46 -16.74
CA ILE A 234 2.82 6.38 -16.93
C ILE A 234 4.10 5.58 -16.89
N TYR A 235 4.86 5.66 -17.99
CA TYR A 235 6.12 4.96 -18.12
C TYR A 235 7.30 5.80 -17.59
N LEU A 236 8.33 5.13 -17.07
CA LEU A 236 9.51 5.77 -16.48
C LEU A 236 10.32 6.62 -17.48
N ASP A 237 10.13 6.45 -18.79
CA ASP A 237 10.75 7.27 -19.83
C ASP A 237 9.99 8.60 -20.09
N GLU A 238 8.82 8.81 -19.47
CA GLU A 238 8.07 10.07 -19.51
C GLU A 238 8.59 11.09 -18.47
N GLU A 239 9.92 11.29 -18.38
CA GLU A 239 10.58 12.06 -17.31
C GLU A 239 9.99 13.46 -17.08
N ASP A 240 9.64 14.21 -18.14
CA ASP A 240 9.06 15.56 -18.01
C ASP A 240 7.70 15.53 -17.28
N LYS A 241 6.87 14.51 -17.55
CA LYS A 241 5.57 14.32 -16.90
C LYS A 241 5.74 13.88 -15.45
N ILE A 242 6.62 12.93 -15.19
CA ILE A 242 6.96 12.44 -13.85
C ILE A 242 7.45 13.59 -12.98
N LYS A 243 8.40 14.38 -13.50
CA LYS A 243 8.92 15.56 -12.80
C LYS A 243 7.80 16.52 -12.42
N ALA A 244 6.94 16.88 -13.39
CA ALA A 244 5.84 17.81 -13.16
C ALA A 244 4.86 17.30 -12.09
N GLN A 245 4.57 15.99 -12.06
CA GLN A 245 3.70 15.37 -11.08
C GLN A 245 4.32 15.35 -9.67
N ILE A 246 5.61 15.00 -9.56
CA ILE A 246 6.31 14.97 -8.27
C ILE A 246 6.44 16.39 -7.71
N GLU A 247 6.85 17.38 -8.52
CA GLU A 247 6.93 18.79 -8.11
C GLU A 247 5.57 19.39 -7.70
N GLU A 248 4.46 18.86 -8.24
CA GLU A 248 3.11 19.28 -7.82
C GLU A 248 2.70 18.55 -6.52
N ALA A 249 3.02 17.27 -6.39
CA ALA A 249 2.76 16.49 -5.18
C ALA A 249 3.49 17.07 -3.96
N ASP A 250 4.77 17.45 -4.12
CA ASP A 250 5.61 18.07 -3.09
C ASP A 250 5.03 19.39 -2.54
N LYS A 251 4.31 20.16 -3.39
CA LYS A 251 3.63 21.40 -2.94
C LYS A 251 2.35 21.17 -2.16
N MET A 252 1.73 19.99 -2.32
CA MET A 252 0.38 19.76 -1.80
C MET A 252 0.31 18.72 -0.68
N ALA A 253 1.39 18.01 -0.41
CA ALA A 253 1.48 16.95 0.60
C ALA A 253 2.72 17.15 1.48
N ASP A 254 2.73 16.49 2.64
CA ASP A 254 3.86 16.46 3.55
C ASP A 254 4.84 15.34 3.18
N VAL A 255 4.33 14.27 2.53
CA VAL A 255 5.08 13.10 2.11
C VAL A 255 4.68 12.70 0.70
N VAL A 256 5.65 12.64 -0.21
CA VAL A 256 5.47 12.14 -1.58
C VAL A 256 5.99 10.73 -1.67
N VAL A 257 5.08 9.76 -1.84
CA VAL A 257 5.39 8.35 -2.03
C VAL A 257 5.36 8.02 -3.51
N VAL A 258 6.46 7.47 -4.02
CA VAL A 258 6.61 7.07 -5.42
C VAL A 258 6.85 5.57 -5.52
N SER A 259 5.92 4.82 -6.12
CA SER A 259 6.14 3.42 -6.48
C SER A 259 6.74 3.31 -7.87
N CYS A 260 7.88 2.64 -7.96
CA CYS A 260 8.57 2.38 -9.23
C CYS A 260 8.61 0.88 -9.50
N HIS A 261 7.97 0.46 -10.59
CA HIS A 261 8.06 -0.93 -11.05
C HIS A 261 9.16 -1.01 -12.11
N TYR A 262 10.38 -1.32 -11.64
CA TYR A 262 11.63 -1.23 -12.40
C TYR A 262 12.68 -2.22 -11.90
N GLY A 263 13.72 -2.42 -12.68
CA GLY A 263 14.81 -3.33 -12.34
C GLY A 263 14.79 -4.60 -13.20
N THR A 264 15.92 -5.27 -13.25
CA THR A 264 16.06 -6.50 -14.04
C THR A 264 15.55 -7.69 -13.23
N GLU A 265 14.63 -8.48 -13.81
CA GLU A 265 14.08 -9.68 -13.17
C GLU A 265 15.18 -10.64 -12.69
N ILE A 266 14.99 -11.19 -11.50
CA ILE A 266 15.87 -12.17 -10.84
C ILE A 266 17.30 -11.63 -10.60
N GLN A 267 17.45 -10.31 -10.51
CA GLN A 267 18.71 -9.64 -10.17
C GLN A 267 18.56 -8.84 -8.87
N ASN A 268 19.48 -9.07 -7.91
CA ASN A 268 19.51 -8.29 -6.67
C ASN A 268 20.27 -6.97 -6.83
N GLU A 269 21.18 -6.90 -7.80
CA GLU A 269 21.95 -5.72 -8.14
C GLU A 269 21.07 -4.70 -8.86
N LEU A 270 21.32 -3.41 -8.59
CA LEU A 270 20.65 -2.32 -9.29
C LEU A 270 21.09 -2.24 -10.75
N ASN A 271 20.14 -2.05 -11.65
CA ASN A 271 20.44 -1.79 -13.07
C ASN A 271 20.68 -0.29 -13.32
N GLU A 272 21.06 0.04 -14.56
CA GLU A 272 21.37 1.41 -14.98
C GLU A 272 20.15 2.33 -14.80
N GLN A 273 18.95 1.87 -15.17
CA GLN A 273 17.73 2.67 -15.06
C GLN A 273 17.44 3.03 -13.59
N GLN A 274 17.53 2.07 -12.67
CA GLN A 274 17.32 2.33 -11.24
C GLN A 274 18.32 3.38 -10.71
N THR A 275 19.59 3.26 -11.08
CA THR A 275 20.65 4.16 -10.60
C THR A 275 20.57 5.56 -11.23
N GLU A 276 19.97 5.72 -12.41
CA GLU A 276 19.80 7.00 -13.09
C GLU A 276 18.53 7.73 -12.68
N ILE A 277 17.39 7.03 -12.58
CA ILE A 277 16.10 7.68 -12.32
C ILE A 277 15.88 7.99 -10.83
N THR A 278 16.29 7.11 -9.91
CA THR A 278 15.99 7.26 -8.48
C THR A 278 16.51 8.58 -7.89
N PRO A 279 17.77 9.01 -8.15
CA PRO A 279 18.24 10.31 -7.68
C PRO A 279 17.44 11.49 -8.25
N LYS A 280 16.96 11.39 -9.50
CA LYS A 280 16.12 12.43 -10.11
C LYS A 280 14.75 12.53 -9.41
N LEU A 281 14.12 11.39 -9.08
CA LEU A 281 12.86 11.38 -8.35
C LEU A 281 12.98 12.10 -7.00
N VAL A 282 14.09 11.86 -6.28
CA VAL A 282 14.42 12.56 -5.03
C VAL A 282 14.70 14.05 -5.27
N GLU A 283 15.44 14.40 -6.32
CA GLU A 283 15.69 15.79 -6.71
C GLU A 283 14.39 16.55 -6.99
N TRP A 284 13.37 15.88 -7.55
CA TRP A 284 12.07 16.49 -7.87
C TRP A 284 11.10 16.57 -6.69
N GLY A 285 11.40 15.92 -5.55
CA GLY A 285 10.64 16.04 -4.31
C GLY A 285 10.08 14.73 -3.73
N ALA A 286 10.42 13.56 -4.28
CA ALA A 286 10.01 12.28 -3.68
C ALA A 286 10.66 12.09 -2.31
N ASP A 287 9.87 11.64 -1.31
CA ASP A 287 10.32 11.37 0.05
C ASP A 287 10.51 9.88 0.31
N LEU A 288 9.62 9.04 -0.19
CA LEU A 288 9.69 7.59 -0.06
C LEU A 288 9.57 6.95 -1.44
N ILE A 289 10.57 6.15 -1.85
CA ILE A 289 10.53 5.40 -3.10
C ILE A 289 10.42 3.92 -2.79
N ILE A 290 9.45 3.25 -3.43
CA ILE A 290 9.14 1.83 -3.26
C ILE A 290 9.36 1.13 -4.60
N GLY A 291 10.44 0.36 -4.70
CA GLY A 291 10.80 -0.41 -5.89
C GLY A 291 10.24 -1.82 -5.88
N THR A 292 9.79 -2.25 -7.06
CA THR A 292 9.23 -3.59 -7.34
C THR A 292 9.65 -4.03 -8.75
N GLN A 293 9.16 -5.09 -9.35
CA GLN A 293 9.48 -5.65 -10.70
C GLN A 293 10.57 -6.73 -10.70
N ALA A 294 11.69 -6.54 -9.99
CA ALA A 294 12.81 -7.48 -10.09
C ALA A 294 12.47 -8.87 -9.53
N HIS A 295 11.36 -9.00 -8.80
CA HIS A 295 10.94 -10.22 -8.06
C HIS A 295 11.98 -10.73 -7.08
N THR A 296 12.99 -9.93 -6.80
CA THR A 296 14.05 -10.18 -5.82
C THR A 296 14.25 -8.94 -4.96
N ILE A 297 14.76 -9.14 -3.76
CA ILE A 297 15.12 -8.01 -2.91
C ILE A 297 16.36 -7.30 -3.43
N SER A 298 16.39 -5.98 -3.30
CA SER A 298 17.54 -5.13 -3.57
C SER A 298 17.85 -4.27 -2.35
N THR A 299 18.92 -3.49 -2.41
CA THR A 299 19.36 -2.61 -1.31
C THR A 299 18.31 -1.55 -0.96
N CYS A 300 18.51 -0.89 0.18
CA CYS A 300 17.78 0.31 0.59
C CYS A 300 18.73 1.33 1.22
N GLU A 301 18.41 2.61 1.11
CA GLU A 301 19.25 3.69 1.62
C GLU A 301 18.52 5.01 1.81
N TYR A 302 19.12 5.92 2.56
CA TYR A 302 18.74 7.34 2.57
C TYR A 302 19.46 8.09 1.45
N LEU A 303 18.75 8.99 0.78
CA LEU A 303 19.29 9.93 -0.20
C LEU A 303 19.00 11.36 0.23
N ASP A 304 20.02 12.24 0.16
CA ASP A 304 19.87 13.64 0.51
C ASP A 304 18.99 14.39 -0.49
N LYS A 305 18.02 15.18 0.00
CA LYS A 305 17.18 16.07 -0.82
C LYS A 305 17.86 17.42 -1.03
N PRO A 306 17.61 18.11 -2.19
CA PRO A 306 18.24 19.41 -2.49
C PRO A 306 17.91 20.53 -1.52
N ASP A 307 16.73 20.50 -0.92
CA ASP A 307 16.20 21.50 0.02
C ASP A 307 16.54 21.20 1.50
N GLY A 308 17.25 20.11 1.75
CA GLY A 308 17.56 19.55 3.06
C GLY A 308 16.64 18.38 3.41
N GLY A 309 16.97 17.65 4.45
CA GLY A 309 16.30 16.40 4.80
C GLY A 309 16.75 15.23 3.92
N GLN A 310 16.07 14.10 4.06
CA GLN A 310 16.43 12.87 3.38
C GLN A 310 15.18 12.12 2.90
N ALA A 311 15.26 11.59 1.69
CA ALA A 311 14.33 10.59 1.19
C ALA A 311 14.81 9.20 1.58
N PHE A 312 13.89 8.24 1.71
CA PHE A 312 14.23 6.83 1.88
C PHE A 312 13.83 6.01 0.65
N VAL A 313 14.69 5.08 0.25
CA VAL A 313 14.49 4.25 -0.95
C VAL A 313 14.59 2.78 -0.58
N TYR A 314 13.53 2.01 -0.83
CA TYR A 314 13.60 0.56 -1.01
C TYR A 314 13.71 0.29 -2.51
N TYR A 315 14.86 -0.11 -3.02
CA TYR A 315 15.07 -0.33 -4.45
C TYR A 315 14.37 -1.57 -5.01
N GLY A 316 14.11 -2.56 -4.18
CA GLY A 316 13.37 -3.76 -4.55
C GLY A 316 12.88 -4.51 -3.32
N LEU A 317 11.55 -4.64 -3.18
CA LEU A 317 10.96 -5.39 -2.07
C LEU A 317 10.76 -6.88 -2.39
N GLY A 318 11.04 -7.33 -3.63
CA GLY A 318 10.80 -8.68 -4.08
C GLY A 318 9.32 -9.05 -4.09
N ASN A 319 9.00 -10.33 -4.07
CA ASN A 319 7.62 -10.80 -4.04
C ASN A 319 7.04 -10.77 -2.63
N PHE A 320 5.82 -10.23 -2.47
CA PHE A 320 5.04 -10.44 -1.27
C PHE A 320 4.53 -11.89 -1.23
N ILE A 321 3.95 -12.36 -2.35
CA ILE A 321 3.65 -13.78 -2.59
C ILE A 321 3.81 -14.10 -4.07
N SER A 322 4.39 -15.25 -4.37
CA SER A 322 4.41 -15.82 -5.72
C SER A 322 4.66 -17.33 -5.68
N THR A 323 4.46 -18.01 -6.81
CA THR A 323 4.99 -19.36 -7.03
C THR A 323 6.03 -19.37 -8.15
N MET A 324 6.84 -18.32 -8.25
CA MET A 324 7.99 -18.30 -9.15
C MET A 324 9.01 -19.35 -8.73
N TYR A 325 9.57 -20.04 -9.73
CA TYR A 325 10.49 -21.17 -9.53
C TYR A 325 11.95 -20.72 -9.62
N ASP A 326 12.35 -19.83 -8.70
CA ASP A 326 13.72 -19.35 -8.53
C ASP A 326 14.01 -19.06 -7.05
N THR A 327 15.20 -19.42 -6.56
CA THR A 327 15.53 -19.31 -5.13
C THR A 327 15.54 -17.85 -4.64
N LYS A 328 15.90 -16.88 -5.49
CA LYS A 328 15.93 -15.47 -5.12
C LYS A 328 14.52 -14.87 -5.07
N SER A 329 13.62 -15.33 -5.98
CA SER A 329 12.25 -14.81 -6.06
C SER A 329 11.35 -15.27 -4.91
N LEU A 330 11.80 -16.23 -4.10
CA LEU A 330 11.10 -16.63 -2.89
C LEU A 330 11.34 -15.68 -1.71
N VAL A 331 12.37 -14.83 -1.78
CA VAL A 331 12.72 -13.90 -0.72
C VAL A 331 12.13 -12.52 -1.04
N GLY A 332 11.27 -12.04 -0.16
CA GLY A 332 10.71 -10.70 -0.21
C GLY A 332 10.99 -9.92 1.07
N LEU A 333 10.54 -8.67 1.11
CA LEU A 333 10.66 -7.78 2.25
C LEU A 333 9.31 -7.15 2.60
N ILE A 334 9.07 -6.97 3.90
CA ILE A 334 8.16 -5.97 4.41
C ILE A 334 9.00 -4.76 4.80
N GLY A 335 8.85 -3.64 4.08
CA GLY A 335 9.37 -2.35 4.49
C GLY A 335 8.50 -1.78 5.59
N LYS A 336 9.10 -1.32 6.70
CA LYS A 336 8.36 -0.74 7.84
C LYS A 336 9.09 0.47 8.37
N LEU A 337 8.36 1.54 8.64
CA LEU A 337 8.91 2.77 9.21
C LEU A 337 7.83 3.59 9.91
N ASN A 338 8.26 4.57 10.69
CA ASN A 338 7.40 5.63 11.20
C ASN A 338 7.68 6.92 10.42
N VAL A 339 6.64 7.58 9.98
CA VAL A 339 6.70 8.94 9.43
C VAL A 339 6.44 9.89 10.59
N VAL A 340 7.37 10.81 10.85
CA VAL A 340 7.27 11.78 11.93
C VAL A 340 7.34 13.18 11.33
N LYS A 341 6.32 14.00 11.61
CA LYS A 341 6.27 15.43 11.20
C LYS A 341 6.40 16.29 12.43
N ASP A 342 7.39 17.17 12.42
CA ASP A 342 7.58 18.19 13.44
C ASP A 342 6.50 19.27 13.30
N PRO A 343 5.73 19.60 14.35
CA PRO A 343 4.62 20.54 14.28
C PRO A 343 5.05 22.01 14.12
N ASP A 344 6.29 22.36 14.48
CA ASP A 344 6.79 23.72 14.46
C ASP A 344 7.51 24.04 13.13
N THR A 345 8.29 23.09 12.61
CA THR A 345 9.06 23.24 11.36
C THR A 345 8.36 22.67 10.13
N ASN A 346 7.39 21.74 10.31
CA ASN A 346 6.79 20.88 9.30
C ASN A 346 7.81 19.94 8.62
N GLU A 347 9.00 19.78 9.18
CA GLU A 347 9.98 18.82 8.68
C GLU A 347 9.47 17.40 8.89
N VAL A 348 9.62 16.56 7.86
CA VAL A 348 9.27 15.14 7.91
C VAL A 348 10.54 14.30 7.98
N THR A 349 10.54 13.33 8.89
CA THR A 349 11.63 12.35 9.05
C THR A 349 11.06 10.94 9.07
N PHE A 350 11.91 9.97 8.66
CA PHE A 350 11.61 8.56 8.76
C PHE A 350 12.39 7.93 9.90
N GLU A 351 11.66 7.33 10.84
CA GLU A 351 12.23 6.69 12.02
C GLU A 351 11.94 5.20 12.04
N ASN A 352 12.76 4.43 12.76
CA ASN A 352 12.58 2.99 12.94
C ASN A 352 12.44 2.23 11.60
N VAL A 353 13.19 2.67 10.60
CA VAL A 353 13.16 2.05 9.26
C VAL A 353 13.68 0.62 9.34
N LYS A 354 12.91 -0.31 8.79
CA LYS A 354 13.20 -1.74 8.78
C LYS A 354 12.90 -2.37 7.43
N ALA A 355 13.71 -3.37 7.11
CA ALA A 355 13.47 -4.33 6.04
C ALA A 355 13.31 -5.71 6.71
N ILE A 356 12.09 -6.24 6.77
CA ILE A 356 11.75 -7.50 7.44
C ILE A 356 11.62 -8.59 6.39
N PRO A 357 12.50 -9.60 6.37
CA PRO A 357 12.46 -10.63 5.35
C PRO A 357 11.25 -11.56 5.50
N ILE A 358 10.65 -11.87 4.36
CA ILE A 358 9.58 -12.85 4.21
C ILE A 358 9.93 -13.87 3.15
N ILE A 359 9.29 -15.03 3.23
CA ILE A 359 9.52 -16.15 2.31
C ILE A 359 8.19 -16.56 1.70
N SER A 360 8.10 -16.54 0.37
CA SER A 360 7.05 -17.21 -0.38
C SER A 360 7.30 -18.70 -0.36
N HIS A 361 6.41 -19.47 0.28
CA HIS A 361 6.51 -20.91 0.43
C HIS A 361 5.47 -21.62 -0.40
N PHE A 362 5.85 -22.70 -1.04
CA PHE A 362 4.93 -23.68 -1.61
C PHE A 362 5.57 -25.07 -1.66
N GLU A 363 4.72 -26.09 -1.61
CA GLU A 363 5.10 -27.50 -1.66
C GLU A 363 4.56 -28.12 -2.97
N GLY A 364 5.11 -29.25 -3.38
CA GLY A 364 4.63 -29.97 -4.58
C GLY A 364 5.39 -31.26 -4.81
N ASP A 365 4.75 -32.17 -5.55
CA ASP A 365 5.34 -33.49 -5.85
C ASP A 365 6.02 -33.55 -7.23
N SER A 366 5.69 -32.63 -8.14
CA SER A 366 6.25 -32.60 -9.50
C SER A 366 6.06 -31.21 -10.16
N TYR A 367 6.88 -30.92 -11.15
CA TYR A 367 6.83 -29.66 -11.92
C TYR A 367 5.48 -29.43 -12.62
N TYR A 368 4.81 -30.51 -13.04
CA TYR A 368 3.49 -30.44 -13.70
C TYR A 368 2.34 -30.82 -12.75
N GLY A 369 2.64 -30.96 -11.45
CA GLY A 369 1.65 -31.27 -10.42
C GLY A 369 1.04 -29.99 -9.83
N ASP A 370 0.00 -30.18 -9.03
CA ASP A 370 -0.55 -29.08 -8.22
C ASP A 370 0.46 -28.73 -7.13
N TRP A 371 0.83 -27.45 -7.06
CA TRP A 371 1.56 -26.94 -5.90
C TRP A 371 0.55 -26.48 -4.85
N TYR A 372 0.91 -26.63 -3.60
CA TYR A 372 0.04 -26.40 -2.46
C TYR A 372 0.82 -25.79 -1.27
N ASN A 373 0.14 -25.45 -0.20
CA ASN A 373 0.67 -24.71 0.93
C ASN A 373 1.35 -23.39 0.50
N CYS A 374 0.71 -22.71 -0.49
CA CYS A 374 1.15 -21.42 -0.97
C CYS A 374 0.92 -20.38 0.12
N THR A 375 1.98 -20.04 0.87
CA THR A 375 1.88 -19.25 2.10
C THR A 375 3.11 -18.35 2.27
N VAL A 376 2.91 -17.13 2.75
CA VAL A 376 4.00 -16.22 3.09
C VAL A 376 4.36 -16.36 4.55
N TYR A 377 5.63 -16.62 4.84
CA TYR A 377 6.17 -16.69 6.20
C TYR A 377 7.14 -15.54 6.48
N PRO A 378 7.16 -14.97 7.69
CA PRO A 378 8.33 -14.20 8.15
C PRO A 378 9.58 -15.12 8.18
N TYR A 379 10.72 -14.64 7.73
CA TYR A 379 11.94 -15.46 7.75
C TYR A 379 12.30 -15.93 9.16
N ALA A 380 12.03 -15.12 10.18
CA ALA A 380 12.23 -15.49 11.59
C ALA A 380 11.44 -16.75 12.01
N GLU A 381 10.33 -17.05 11.35
CA GLU A 381 9.48 -18.23 11.61
C GLU A 381 9.74 -19.37 10.64
N TYR A 382 10.64 -19.18 9.64
CA TYR A 382 10.88 -20.16 8.60
C TYR A 382 11.85 -21.26 9.06
N THR A 383 11.27 -22.40 9.47
CA THR A 383 12.00 -23.51 10.11
C THR A 383 12.76 -24.37 9.11
N ASP A 384 13.70 -25.20 9.60
CA ASP A 384 14.41 -26.17 8.77
C ASP A 384 13.45 -27.20 8.15
N GLU A 385 12.31 -27.50 8.79
CA GLU A 385 11.26 -28.33 8.22
C GLU A 385 10.61 -27.67 7.00
N LEU A 386 10.33 -26.35 7.06
CA LEU A 386 9.79 -25.59 5.93
C LEU A 386 10.79 -25.51 4.77
N PHE A 387 12.08 -25.31 5.05
CA PHE A 387 13.13 -25.37 4.02
C PHE A 387 13.14 -26.72 3.32
N ALA A 388 13.02 -27.82 4.09
CA ALA A 388 13.03 -29.18 3.53
C ALA A 388 11.77 -29.53 2.70
N LYS A 389 10.66 -28.84 2.93
CA LYS A 389 9.40 -29.02 2.21
C LYS A 389 9.22 -28.08 1.03
N ASN A 390 9.95 -26.97 1.00
CA ASN A 390 9.86 -26.03 -0.11
C ASN A 390 10.19 -26.73 -1.42
N TYR A 391 9.34 -26.49 -2.42
CA TYR A 391 9.43 -27.19 -3.70
C TYR A 391 10.64 -26.77 -4.54
N VAL A 392 11.16 -25.55 -4.35
CA VAL A 392 12.27 -25.03 -5.18
C VAL A 392 13.58 -25.69 -4.79
N GLU A 393 14.16 -26.46 -5.69
CA GLU A 393 15.44 -27.12 -5.48
C GLU A 393 16.56 -26.09 -5.21
N GLY A 394 17.36 -26.34 -4.18
CA GLY A 394 18.46 -25.45 -3.79
C GLY A 394 18.04 -24.27 -2.93
N PHE A 395 16.76 -24.12 -2.59
CA PHE A 395 16.32 -23.11 -1.63
C PHE A 395 16.73 -23.52 -0.21
N THR A 396 17.67 -22.81 0.34
CA THR A 396 18.31 -23.11 1.63
C THR A 396 18.46 -21.84 2.45
N ARG A 397 18.73 -22.00 3.75
CA ARG A 397 19.08 -20.86 4.62
C ARG A 397 20.21 -20.03 4.04
N GLU A 398 21.26 -20.68 3.50
CA GLU A 398 22.39 -19.99 2.88
C GLU A 398 21.97 -19.15 1.66
N SER A 399 21.07 -19.67 0.81
CA SER A 399 20.56 -18.88 -0.34
C SER A 399 19.75 -17.67 0.11
N VAL A 400 19.00 -17.77 1.21
CA VAL A 400 18.30 -16.61 1.80
C VAL A 400 19.30 -15.61 2.35
N GLU A 401 20.27 -16.04 3.15
CA GLU A 401 21.30 -15.17 3.74
C GLU A 401 22.13 -14.45 2.65
N GLN A 402 22.35 -15.10 1.51
CA GLN A 402 22.98 -14.47 0.35
C GLN A 402 22.11 -13.33 -0.20
N CYS A 403 20.80 -13.51 -0.32
CA CYS A 403 19.89 -12.42 -0.71
C CYS A 403 19.90 -11.29 0.34
N LEU A 404 19.83 -11.63 1.64
CA LEU A 404 19.82 -10.66 2.72
C LEU A 404 21.11 -9.83 2.81
N SER A 405 22.23 -10.32 2.27
CA SER A 405 23.50 -9.57 2.24
C SER A 405 23.45 -8.29 1.39
N TYR A 406 22.40 -8.08 0.58
CA TYR A 406 22.16 -6.85 -0.16
C TYR A 406 21.52 -5.75 0.71
N ILE A 407 20.96 -6.11 1.86
CA ILE A 407 20.30 -5.16 2.77
C ILE A 407 21.32 -4.69 3.80
N PRO A 408 21.51 -3.36 4.00
CA PRO A 408 22.40 -2.86 5.06
C PRO A 408 21.94 -3.35 6.44
N ASP A 409 22.90 -3.76 7.28
CA ASP A 409 22.64 -4.35 8.61
C ASP A 409 21.77 -3.45 9.51
N GLU A 410 21.89 -2.13 9.35
CA GLU A 410 21.12 -1.14 10.11
C GLU A 410 19.62 -1.15 9.82
N PHE A 411 19.21 -1.62 8.65
CA PHE A 411 17.79 -1.72 8.26
C PHE A 411 17.26 -3.15 8.35
N LEU A 412 18.14 -4.17 8.30
CA LEU A 412 17.72 -5.57 8.33
C LEU A 412 17.15 -5.93 9.72
N SER A 413 15.91 -6.40 9.76
CA SER A 413 15.25 -6.81 11.01
C SER A 413 14.72 -8.24 10.88
N ILE A 414 15.29 -9.15 11.67
CA ILE A 414 14.85 -10.55 11.75
C ILE A 414 13.91 -10.67 12.96
N GLU A 415 12.62 -10.39 12.75
CA GLU A 415 11.57 -10.43 13.79
C GLU A 415 10.28 -11.15 13.34
#